data_6bfe8928f79de997eb21bc6526503284
#
_entry.id   6bfe8928f79de997eb21bc6526503284
#
_cell.length_a   1.000
_cell.length_b   1.000
_cell.length_c   1.000
_cell.angle_alpha   90.00
_cell.angle_beta   90.00
_cell.angle_gamma   90.00
#
_symmetry.space_group_name_H-M   'P 1'
#
loop_
_entity.id
_entity.type
_entity.pdbx_description
1 polymer ?
#
loop_
_entity_poly.entity_id
_entity_poly.type
_entity_poly.pdbx_seq_one_letter_code
_entity_poly.pdbx_strand_id
1 'polypeptide(L)'
;NNKDYGYRRIYGALRNLGYIINKKKVQRIIQKLDLQVTSFTRKSRKYNSYKGKIGKTAKNRIRRRFNTNIPHQKITTDTTEFKYYEVNEKGKVVVKKLYLDPFMDMYNGEIISYSISERPSAKNIMDALEEAIKVTAKAPYRRTFHSDQGWAYQMKAYSKRLKEERLSLIHI
;
A
#
# COMPACT_ATOMS: atom_id res chain seq x y z
N ASN A 1 0.42 -11.14 30.18
CA ASN A 1 1.61 -10.27 30.04
C ASN A 1 1.86 -9.95 28.58
N ASN A 2 1.35 -8.80 28.11
CA ASN A 2 1.53 -8.34 26.73
C ASN A 2 2.84 -7.52 26.63
N LYS A 3 3.97 -8.19 26.41
CA LYS A 3 5.29 -7.58 26.31
C LYS A 3 5.39 -6.53 25.17
N ASP A 4 4.47 -6.57 24.21
CA ASP A 4 4.45 -5.69 23.03
C ASP A 4 3.52 -4.48 23.17
N TYR A 5 2.98 -4.23 24.37
CA TYR A 5 2.13 -3.09 24.61
C TYR A 5 2.95 -1.84 24.94
N GLY A 6 3.01 -0.89 23.99
CA GLY A 6 3.51 0.46 24.28
C GLY A 6 2.57 1.23 25.21
N TYR A 7 3.09 2.30 25.82
CA TYR A 7 2.36 3.10 26.82
C TYR A 7 0.95 3.54 26.38
N ARG A 8 0.71 3.74 25.08
CA ARG A 8 -0.63 4.12 24.57
C ARG A 8 -1.63 2.98 24.71
N ARG A 9 -1.24 1.74 24.42
CA ARG A 9 -2.09 0.56 24.57
C ARG A 9 -2.31 0.23 26.03
N ILE A 10 -1.27 0.34 26.88
CA ILE A 10 -1.37 0.16 28.34
C ILE A 10 -2.32 1.20 28.93
N TYR A 11 -2.22 2.46 28.53
CA TYR A 11 -3.15 3.51 28.95
C TYR A 11 -4.60 3.18 28.57
N GLY A 12 -4.85 2.71 27.34
CA GLY A 12 -6.17 2.29 26.90
C GLY A 12 -6.71 1.11 27.71
N ALA A 13 -5.89 0.08 27.95
CA ALA A 13 -6.26 -1.07 28.77
C ALA A 13 -6.61 -0.67 30.22
N LEU A 14 -5.84 0.21 30.84
CA LEU A 14 -6.11 0.72 32.18
C LEU A 14 -7.43 1.50 32.23
N ARG A 15 -7.73 2.31 31.22
CA ARG A 15 -9.01 3.01 31.14
C ARG A 15 -10.19 2.05 30.99
N ASN A 16 -10.05 1.01 30.20
CA ASN A 16 -11.08 -0.03 30.05
C ASN A 16 -11.34 -0.79 31.38
N LEU A 17 -10.33 -0.88 32.23
CA LEU A 17 -10.44 -1.43 33.58
C LEU A 17 -10.99 -0.42 34.62
N GLY A 18 -11.38 0.79 34.17
CA GLY A 18 -11.96 1.81 35.05
C GLY A 18 -10.96 2.74 35.74
N TYR A 19 -9.65 2.60 35.50
CA TYR A 19 -8.65 3.49 36.11
C TYR A 19 -8.65 4.88 35.48
N ILE A 20 -8.84 5.91 36.32
CA ILE A 20 -8.70 7.32 35.91
C ILE A 20 -7.26 7.74 36.13
N ILE A 21 -6.45 7.66 35.07
CA ILE A 21 -5.03 7.94 35.13
C ILE A 21 -4.60 8.83 33.96
N ASN A 22 -3.62 9.71 34.18
CA ASN A 22 -3.08 10.55 33.13
C ASN A 22 -2.09 9.76 32.27
N LYS A 23 -2.18 9.92 30.93
CA LYS A 23 -1.32 9.26 29.94
C LYS A 23 0.17 9.52 30.18
N LYS A 24 0.57 10.76 30.58
CA LYS A 24 1.95 11.08 30.92
C LYS A 24 2.46 10.33 32.14
N LYS A 25 1.56 10.09 33.15
CA LYS A 25 1.89 9.29 34.33
C LYS A 25 2.18 7.83 33.95
N VAL A 26 1.35 7.22 33.07
CA VAL A 26 1.57 5.86 32.56
C VAL A 26 2.91 5.76 31.84
N GLN A 27 3.21 6.72 30.96
CA GLN A 27 4.50 6.76 30.24
C GLN A 27 5.70 6.83 31.20
N ARG A 28 5.64 7.70 32.20
CA ARG A 28 6.70 7.87 33.21
C ARG A 28 6.92 6.58 34.03
N ILE A 29 5.83 5.90 34.42
CA ILE A 29 5.91 4.64 35.19
C ILE A 29 6.56 3.54 34.34
N ILE A 30 6.17 3.41 33.06
CA ILE A 30 6.75 2.41 32.15
C ILE A 30 8.25 2.66 31.97
N GLN A 31 8.68 3.92 31.85
CA GLN A 31 10.10 4.28 31.78
C GLN A 31 10.85 3.95 33.07
N LYS A 32 10.24 4.29 34.23
CA LYS A 32 10.86 4.03 35.54
C LYS A 32 11.01 2.52 35.83
N LEU A 33 10.11 1.68 35.32
CA LEU A 33 10.11 0.23 35.48
C LEU A 33 10.86 -0.51 34.37
N ASP A 34 11.48 0.23 33.41
CA ASP A 34 12.17 -0.31 32.22
C ASP A 34 11.32 -1.31 31.41
N LEU A 35 9.98 -1.04 31.35
CA LEU A 35 9.01 -1.85 30.62
C LEU A 35 8.75 -1.32 29.23
N GLN A 36 9.71 -0.67 28.61
CA GLN A 36 9.60 -0.16 27.25
C GLN A 36 9.60 -1.31 26.23
N VAL A 37 8.77 -1.15 25.19
CA VAL A 37 8.73 -2.14 24.10
C VAL A 37 10.02 -2.08 23.30
N THR A 38 10.73 -3.20 23.24
CA THR A 38 11.99 -3.33 22.50
C THR A 38 11.81 -3.89 21.08
N SER A 39 10.66 -4.50 20.80
CA SER A 39 10.37 -5.14 19.49
C SER A 39 10.12 -4.15 18.34
N PHE A 40 9.83 -2.88 18.63
CA PHE A 40 9.60 -1.84 17.63
C PHE A 40 10.77 -0.87 17.54
N THR A 41 11.86 -1.30 16.95
CA THR A 41 12.95 -0.40 16.56
C THR A 41 12.56 0.36 15.30
N ARG A 42 12.58 1.70 15.36
CA ARG A 42 12.35 2.54 14.19
C ARG A 42 13.43 2.25 13.15
N LYS A 43 13.04 1.70 11.99
CA LYS A 43 13.98 1.56 10.87
C LYS A 43 14.48 2.93 10.46
N SER A 44 15.75 3.24 10.75
CA SER A 44 16.38 4.53 10.48
C SER A 44 16.72 4.75 9.00
N ARG A 45 16.64 3.70 8.17
CA ARG A 45 16.98 3.78 6.75
C ARG A 45 15.74 4.12 5.92
N LYS A 46 15.78 5.24 5.19
CA LYS A 46 14.83 5.51 4.11
C LYS A 46 14.98 4.39 3.08
N TYR A 47 13.94 3.59 2.93
CA TYR A 47 13.87 2.61 1.86
C TYR A 47 13.66 3.36 0.54
N ASN A 48 14.60 3.19 -0.40
CA ASN A 48 14.45 3.66 -1.77
C ASN A 48 14.47 2.43 -2.68
N SER A 49 13.29 2.05 -3.16
CA SER A 49 13.11 0.88 -4.02
C SER A 49 13.63 1.10 -5.44
N TYR A 50 13.78 2.34 -5.87
CA TYR A 50 14.21 2.70 -7.21
C TYR A 50 15.59 3.33 -7.21
N LYS A 51 16.56 2.65 -7.86
CA LYS A 51 17.95 3.12 -8.02
C LYS A 51 18.26 3.63 -9.44
N GLY A 52 17.27 3.68 -10.33
CA GLY A 52 17.43 4.15 -11.71
C GLY A 52 17.28 5.67 -11.87
N LYS A 53 17.42 6.16 -13.11
CA LYS A 53 17.14 7.56 -13.44
C LYS A 53 15.63 7.82 -13.25
N ILE A 54 15.31 8.72 -12.32
CA ILE A 54 13.93 9.15 -12.08
C ILE A 54 13.44 9.89 -13.33
N GLY A 55 12.41 9.38 -13.98
CA GLY A 55 11.74 10.06 -15.08
C GLY A 55 10.96 11.29 -14.62
N LYS A 56 10.25 11.96 -15.53
CA LYS A 56 9.34 13.05 -15.17
C LYS A 56 8.20 12.49 -14.31
N THR A 57 8.21 12.78 -13.01
CA THR A 57 7.13 12.43 -12.11
C THR A 57 5.91 13.31 -12.37
N ALA A 58 4.72 12.71 -12.44
CA ALA A 58 3.48 13.46 -12.55
C ALA A 58 3.21 14.26 -11.26
N LYS A 59 2.62 15.44 -11.38
CA LYS A 59 2.27 16.26 -10.21
C LYS A 59 1.19 15.57 -9.37
N ASN A 60 1.35 15.52 -8.06
CA ASN A 60 0.30 15.03 -7.16
C ASN A 60 -0.92 15.99 -7.20
N ARG A 61 -1.97 15.58 -7.90
CA ARG A 61 -3.23 16.32 -8.04
C ARG A 61 -4.29 15.88 -7.04
N ILE A 62 -4.16 14.69 -6.45
CA ILE A 62 -5.12 14.18 -5.45
C ILE A 62 -5.06 15.01 -4.17
N ARG A 63 -3.87 15.54 -3.79
CA ARG A 63 -3.68 16.36 -2.57
C ARG A 63 -4.32 15.70 -1.34
N ARG A 64 -4.15 14.39 -1.17
CA ARG A 64 -4.74 13.55 -0.11
C ARG A 64 -6.27 13.43 -0.14
N ARG A 65 -6.93 13.84 -1.22
CA ARG A 65 -8.38 13.70 -1.41
C ARG A 65 -8.68 12.34 -2.04
N PHE A 66 -8.52 11.29 -1.26
CA PHE A 66 -8.72 9.91 -1.73
C PHE A 66 -10.21 9.57 -1.89
N ASN A 67 -11.09 10.15 -1.09
CA ASN A 67 -12.52 9.90 -1.18
C ASN A 67 -13.13 10.47 -2.47
N THR A 68 -14.08 9.75 -3.02
CA THR A 68 -14.91 10.16 -4.13
C THR A 68 -16.33 9.61 -3.97
N ASN A 69 -17.34 10.36 -4.40
CA ASN A 69 -18.75 9.93 -4.42
C ASN A 69 -19.16 9.43 -5.79
N ILE A 70 -18.21 9.28 -6.71
CA ILE A 70 -18.47 8.93 -8.10
C ILE A 70 -17.75 7.63 -8.41
N PRO A 71 -18.47 6.55 -8.80
CA PRO A 71 -17.86 5.28 -9.19
C PRO A 71 -16.82 5.46 -10.30
N HIS A 72 -15.75 4.71 -10.28
CA HIS A 72 -14.68 4.69 -11.31
C HIS A 72 -13.97 6.03 -11.55
N GLN A 73 -14.19 7.04 -10.72
CA GLN A 73 -13.53 8.34 -10.88
C GLN A 73 -12.07 8.32 -10.46
N LYS A 74 -11.78 7.60 -9.37
CA LYS A 74 -10.43 7.48 -8.82
C LYS A 74 -10.10 6.03 -8.56
N ILE A 75 -9.13 5.53 -9.29
CA ILE A 75 -8.63 4.15 -9.18
C ILE A 75 -7.24 4.22 -8.57
N THR A 76 -6.98 3.41 -7.57
CA THR A 76 -5.65 3.28 -6.98
C THR A 76 -5.06 1.90 -7.25
N THR A 77 -3.74 1.85 -7.36
CA THR A 77 -2.98 0.62 -7.53
C THR A 77 -1.68 0.68 -6.76
N ASP A 78 -1.27 -0.45 -6.22
CA ASP A 78 0.01 -0.64 -5.55
C ASP A 78 0.36 -2.14 -5.56
N THR A 79 1.64 -2.47 -5.71
CA THR A 79 2.08 -3.86 -5.72
C THR A 79 2.27 -4.39 -4.30
N THR A 80 1.55 -5.43 -3.94
CA THR A 80 1.67 -6.10 -2.64
C THR A 80 2.43 -7.41 -2.76
N GLU A 81 3.49 -7.59 -1.96
CA GLU A 81 4.25 -8.82 -1.86
C GLU A 81 3.68 -9.70 -0.74
N PHE A 82 3.28 -10.93 -1.07
CA PHE A 82 2.93 -11.98 -0.13
C PHE A 82 4.06 -13.01 -0.06
N LYS A 83 4.31 -13.53 1.12
CA LYS A 83 5.21 -14.66 1.36
C LYS A 83 4.40 -15.87 1.77
N TYR A 84 4.68 -17.02 1.16
CA TYR A 84 4.10 -18.29 1.56
C TYR A 84 5.17 -19.36 1.70
N TYR A 85 4.85 -20.41 2.38
CA TYR A 85 5.77 -21.49 2.71
C TYR A 85 5.33 -22.77 2.01
N GLU A 86 6.25 -23.40 1.34
CA GLU A 86 6.01 -24.67 0.65
C GLU A 86 7.06 -25.67 1.09
N VAL A 87 6.66 -26.93 1.26
CA VAL A 87 7.60 -28.02 1.57
C VAL A 87 8.06 -28.61 0.25
N ASN A 88 9.36 -28.59 -0.02
CA ASN A 88 9.92 -29.19 -1.23
C ASN A 88 9.98 -30.72 -1.10
N GLU A 89 10.29 -31.41 -2.20
CA GLU A 89 10.41 -32.88 -2.28
C GLU A 89 11.41 -33.47 -1.26
N LYS A 90 12.33 -32.66 -0.74
CA LYS A 90 13.31 -33.05 0.28
C LYS A 90 12.85 -32.77 1.71
N GLY A 91 11.58 -32.43 1.93
CA GLY A 91 11.00 -32.10 3.23
C GLY A 91 11.47 -30.77 3.84
N LYS A 92 12.16 -29.90 3.06
CA LYS A 92 12.59 -28.58 3.53
C LYS A 92 11.55 -27.52 3.23
N VAL A 93 11.29 -26.66 4.21
CA VAL A 93 10.42 -25.49 4.03
C VAL A 93 11.15 -24.45 3.18
N VAL A 94 10.55 -24.08 2.06
CA VAL A 94 11.02 -23.02 1.15
C VAL A 94 10.07 -21.86 1.21
N VAL A 95 10.61 -20.63 1.30
CA VAL A 95 9.80 -19.40 1.24
C VAL A 95 9.64 -19.01 -0.22
N LYS A 96 8.41 -18.97 -0.67
CA LYS A 96 8.04 -18.44 -2.00
C LYS A 96 7.32 -17.10 -1.87
N LYS A 97 7.25 -16.37 -2.96
CA LYS A 97 6.62 -15.05 -3.02
C LYS A 97 5.55 -15.02 -4.11
N LEU A 98 4.49 -14.27 -3.83
CA LEU A 98 3.48 -13.88 -4.80
C LEU A 98 3.35 -12.36 -4.77
N TYR A 99 3.13 -11.79 -5.93
CA TYR A 99 2.90 -10.37 -6.12
C TYR A 99 1.50 -10.15 -6.64
N LEU A 100 0.75 -9.30 -5.95
CA LEU A 100 -0.60 -8.90 -6.33
C LEU A 100 -0.55 -7.42 -6.75
N ASP A 101 -1.01 -7.16 -7.96
CA ASP A 101 -1.13 -5.82 -8.54
C ASP A 101 -2.62 -5.49 -8.74
N PRO A 102 -3.34 -5.02 -7.70
CA PRO A 102 -4.75 -4.72 -7.79
C PRO A 102 -4.99 -3.30 -8.32
N PHE A 103 -6.10 -3.12 -9.03
CA PHE A 103 -6.69 -1.81 -9.33
C PHE A 103 -7.99 -1.68 -8.57
N MET A 104 -8.03 -0.77 -7.61
CA MET A 104 -9.15 -0.61 -6.68
C MET A 104 -9.88 0.70 -6.92
N ASP A 105 -11.20 0.64 -7.01
CA ASP A 105 -12.05 1.84 -7.05
C ASP A 105 -12.14 2.47 -5.66
N MET A 106 -11.77 3.73 -5.56
CA MET A 106 -11.81 4.48 -4.30
C MET A 106 -13.21 4.93 -3.90
N TYR A 107 -14.22 4.70 -4.72
CA TYR A 107 -15.61 4.95 -4.40
C TYR A 107 -16.15 3.95 -3.36
N ASN A 108 -15.94 2.66 -3.61
CA ASN A 108 -16.51 1.58 -2.82
C ASN A 108 -15.48 0.54 -2.33
N GLY A 109 -14.18 0.68 -2.70
CA GLY A 109 -13.13 -0.27 -2.35
C GLY A 109 -13.13 -1.55 -3.19
N GLU A 110 -13.88 -1.60 -4.28
CA GLU A 110 -13.95 -2.74 -5.19
C GLU A 110 -12.65 -2.92 -5.96
N ILE A 111 -12.15 -4.14 -6.05
CA ILE A 111 -11.04 -4.50 -6.94
C ILE A 111 -11.61 -4.74 -8.34
N ILE A 112 -11.43 -3.78 -9.22
CA ILE A 112 -11.98 -3.80 -10.59
C ILE A 112 -11.15 -4.63 -11.57
N SER A 113 -9.86 -4.79 -11.28
CA SER A 113 -8.96 -5.72 -11.97
C SER A 113 -7.76 -6.04 -11.09
N TYR A 114 -7.07 -7.13 -11.39
CA TYR A 114 -5.84 -7.49 -10.69
C TYR A 114 -4.98 -8.43 -11.53
N SER A 115 -3.70 -8.52 -11.20
CA SER A 115 -2.84 -9.63 -11.61
C SER A 115 -2.16 -10.28 -10.41
N ILE A 116 -1.88 -11.58 -10.52
CA ILE A 116 -1.09 -12.33 -9.53
C ILE A 116 0.07 -12.99 -10.25
N SER A 117 1.27 -12.89 -9.66
CA SER A 117 2.47 -13.45 -10.26
C SER A 117 3.49 -13.87 -9.22
N GLU A 118 4.36 -14.82 -9.57
CA GLU A 118 5.46 -15.25 -8.72
C GLU A 118 6.66 -14.29 -8.77
N ARG A 119 6.70 -13.42 -9.77
CA ARG A 119 7.78 -12.41 -9.98
C ARG A 119 7.17 -11.08 -10.41
N PRO A 120 7.69 -9.96 -9.92
CA PRO A 120 7.27 -8.65 -10.40
C PRO A 120 7.49 -8.54 -11.91
N SER A 121 6.44 -8.25 -12.67
CA SER A 121 6.46 -8.20 -14.12
C SER A 121 5.74 -6.96 -14.65
N ALA A 122 6.43 -6.23 -15.50
CA ALA A 122 5.83 -5.12 -16.23
C ALA A 122 4.60 -5.55 -17.05
N LYS A 123 4.65 -6.74 -17.64
CA LYS A 123 3.57 -7.30 -18.44
C LYS A 123 2.31 -7.48 -17.59
N ASN A 124 2.44 -8.11 -16.41
CA ASN A 124 1.30 -8.39 -15.55
C ASN A 124 0.59 -7.11 -15.08
N ILE A 125 1.36 -6.08 -14.73
CA ILE A 125 0.80 -4.77 -14.37
C ILE A 125 0.09 -4.12 -15.56
N MET A 126 0.64 -4.24 -16.78
CA MET A 126 0.00 -3.73 -17.99
C MET A 126 -1.26 -4.49 -18.34
N ASP A 127 -1.29 -5.81 -18.18
CA ASP A 127 -2.47 -6.65 -18.42
C ASP A 127 -3.60 -6.26 -17.44
N ALA A 128 -3.30 -6.09 -16.16
CA ALA A 128 -4.26 -5.62 -15.16
C ALA A 128 -4.72 -4.17 -15.45
N LEU A 129 -3.83 -3.29 -15.93
CA LEU A 129 -4.19 -1.94 -16.35
C LEU A 129 -5.18 -1.95 -17.52
N GLU A 130 -4.93 -2.77 -18.55
CA GLU A 130 -5.83 -2.86 -19.71
C GLU A 130 -7.23 -3.30 -19.28
N GLU A 131 -7.33 -4.26 -18.38
CA GLU A 131 -8.61 -4.70 -17.86
C GLU A 131 -9.30 -3.60 -17.03
N ALA A 132 -8.57 -2.88 -16.16
CA ALA A 132 -9.10 -1.74 -15.43
C ALA A 132 -9.63 -0.63 -16.38
N ILE A 133 -8.91 -0.39 -17.48
CA ILE A 133 -9.33 0.57 -18.49
C ILE A 133 -10.64 0.13 -19.15
N LYS A 134 -10.78 -1.16 -19.53
CA LYS A 134 -11.99 -1.71 -20.14
C LYS A 134 -13.19 -1.62 -19.19
N VAL A 135 -13.04 -2.04 -17.94
CA VAL A 135 -14.12 -1.99 -16.94
C VAL A 135 -14.62 -0.55 -16.75
N THR A 136 -13.70 0.41 -16.73
CA THR A 136 -14.03 1.81 -16.49
C THR A 136 -14.34 2.61 -17.77
N ALA A 137 -14.28 2.01 -18.96
CA ALA A 137 -14.41 2.70 -20.26
C ALA A 137 -15.73 3.47 -20.44
N LYS A 138 -16.82 2.97 -19.84
CA LYS A 138 -18.15 3.59 -19.94
C LYS A 138 -18.36 4.82 -19.03
N ALA A 139 -17.37 5.15 -18.19
CA ALA A 139 -17.47 6.31 -17.30
C ALA A 139 -17.52 7.60 -18.12
N PRO A 140 -18.55 8.45 -17.99
CA PRO A 140 -18.76 9.65 -18.82
C PRO A 140 -17.87 10.83 -18.44
N TYR A 141 -16.98 10.65 -17.45
CA TYR A 141 -16.11 11.67 -16.88
C TYR A 141 -14.65 11.23 -16.90
N ARG A 142 -13.78 12.17 -16.62
CA ARG A 142 -12.34 11.91 -16.57
C ARG A 142 -11.99 11.01 -15.40
N ARG A 143 -11.41 9.87 -15.69
CA ARG A 143 -10.88 8.91 -14.71
C ARG A 143 -9.47 9.28 -14.29
N THR A 144 -9.12 9.00 -13.04
CA THR A 144 -7.80 9.27 -12.47
C THR A 144 -7.22 7.97 -11.93
N PHE A 145 -6.08 7.57 -12.45
CA PHE A 145 -5.31 6.43 -11.96
C PHE A 145 -4.19 6.92 -11.05
N HIS A 146 -4.15 6.39 -9.86
CA HIS A 146 -3.25 6.78 -8.79
C HIS A 146 -2.34 5.63 -8.41
N SER A 147 -1.03 5.85 -8.43
CA SER A 147 -0.03 4.89 -8.01
C SER A 147 1.07 5.58 -7.22
N ASP A 148 1.90 4.78 -6.53
CA ASP A 148 3.16 5.26 -6.00
C ASP A 148 4.17 5.54 -7.13
N GLN A 149 5.39 5.95 -6.76
CA GLN A 149 6.49 6.16 -7.69
C GLN A 149 7.32 4.88 -7.90
N GLY A 150 6.73 3.70 -7.76
CA GLY A 150 7.37 2.43 -8.04
C GLY A 150 7.86 2.33 -9.49
N TRP A 151 8.88 1.51 -9.71
CA TRP A 151 9.54 1.37 -11.01
C TRP A 151 8.57 1.06 -12.17
N ALA A 152 7.57 0.24 -11.91
CA ALA A 152 6.59 -0.21 -12.89
C ALA A 152 5.70 0.93 -13.39
N TYR A 153 5.27 1.81 -12.49
CA TYR A 153 4.39 2.93 -12.81
C TYR A 153 5.15 4.11 -13.45
N GLN A 154 6.49 4.11 -13.37
CA GLN A 154 7.35 5.08 -14.07
C GLN A 154 7.69 4.66 -15.49
N MET A 155 7.31 3.46 -15.93
CA MET A 155 7.56 2.99 -17.31
C MET A 155 6.89 3.88 -18.34
N LYS A 156 7.61 4.13 -19.42
CA LYS A 156 7.08 4.90 -20.57
C LYS A 156 5.81 4.26 -21.14
N ALA A 157 5.74 2.93 -21.19
CA ALA A 157 4.58 2.18 -21.68
C ALA A 157 3.34 2.48 -20.85
N TYR A 158 3.43 2.40 -19.50
CA TYR A 158 2.35 2.70 -18.58
C TYR A 158 1.84 4.14 -18.76
N SER A 159 2.75 5.11 -18.73
CA SER A 159 2.41 6.53 -18.90
C SER A 159 1.83 6.83 -20.29
N LYS A 160 2.34 6.18 -21.36
CA LYS A 160 1.86 6.33 -22.73
C LYS A 160 0.42 5.81 -22.81
N ARG A 161 0.18 4.61 -22.30
CA ARG A 161 -1.15 3.98 -22.36
C ARG A 161 -2.23 4.80 -21.66
N LEU A 162 -1.93 5.35 -20.48
CA LEU A 162 -2.86 6.23 -19.77
C LEU A 162 -3.15 7.53 -20.54
N LYS A 163 -2.15 8.09 -21.24
CA LYS A 163 -2.35 9.30 -22.08
C LYS A 163 -3.23 9.01 -23.28
N GLU A 164 -3.07 7.89 -23.95
CA GLU A 164 -3.88 7.46 -25.10
C GLU A 164 -5.36 7.42 -24.73
N GLU A 165 -5.68 6.94 -23.54
CA GLU A 165 -7.03 6.89 -22.99
C GLU A 165 -7.49 8.22 -22.34
N ARG A 166 -6.73 9.31 -22.47
CA ARG A 166 -6.98 10.60 -21.82
C ARG A 166 -7.16 10.52 -20.29
N LEU A 167 -6.57 9.51 -19.68
CA LEU A 167 -6.61 9.28 -18.24
C LEU A 167 -5.63 10.21 -17.51
N SER A 168 -5.97 10.58 -16.29
CA SER A 168 -5.06 11.33 -15.43
C SER A 168 -4.20 10.38 -14.63
N LEU A 169 -2.87 10.41 -14.87
CA LEU A 169 -1.91 9.72 -13.99
C LEU A 169 -1.49 10.65 -12.87
N ILE A 170 -1.51 10.16 -11.65
CA ILE A 170 -1.06 10.88 -10.47
C ILE A 170 -0.15 9.98 -9.65
N HIS A 171 1.05 10.46 -9.34
CA HIS A 171 1.99 9.82 -8.42
C HIS A 171 2.01 10.56 -7.08
N ILE A 172 2.25 9.82 -6.01
CA ILE A 172 2.56 10.38 -4.69
C ILE A 172 4.06 10.66 -4.57
#